data_0afa3744f09e89b007669f1d5d012626
#
_entry.id   0afa3744f09e89b007669f1d5d012626
#
_cell.length_a   1.000
_cell.length_b   1.000
_cell.length_c   1.000
_cell.angle_alpha   90.00
_cell.angle_beta   90.00
_cell.angle_gamma   90.00
#
_symmetry.space_group_name_H-M   'P 1'
#
loop_
_entity.id
_entity.type
_entity.pdbx_description
1 polymer ?
#
loop_
_entity_poly.entity_id
_entity_poly.type
_entity_poly.pdbx_seq_one_letter_code
_entity_poly.pdbx_strand_id
1 'polypeptide(L)'
;MANFFSDTAAGIKHMPQQTYHSDLSIFRNNQEVLEFYKFHDKLQGNFDKHFFTSIPYILEEECRLGSTIIKYLSSFEGTKYLYTLGTAEATMARTIGILGKGKIKTFSCSPTKANEEAFYLNGTSGHSKFMVAPYYEITNENINRLFPEYKGFDIIIEDTTFQMYSNERSKQIAFVKKKLKHDGIIGFIEKFTLEDGIEYKLREEQKDLLFKRLYFTNEEIQDKRSEILNTMDTGE
;
A
#
# COMPACT_ATOMS: atom_id res chain seq x y z
N MET A 1 5.50 1.08 17.10
CA MET A 1 4.82 1.02 15.78
C MET A 1 4.50 2.41 15.23
N ALA A 2 3.72 3.27 15.90
CA ALA A 2 3.38 4.61 15.36
C ALA A 2 4.60 5.48 15.01
N ASN A 3 5.64 5.49 15.86
CA ASN A 3 6.87 6.23 15.59
C ASN A 3 7.62 5.70 14.38
N PHE A 4 7.65 4.38 14.16
CA PHE A 4 8.27 3.78 12.99
C PHE A 4 7.69 4.35 11.69
N PHE A 5 6.36 4.36 11.56
CA PHE A 5 5.70 4.89 10.36
C PHE A 5 5.91 6.40 10.19
N SER A 6 5.84 7.17 11.29
CA SER A 6 6.05 8.61 11.28
C SER A 6 7.49 8.98 10.87
N ASP A 7 8.48 8.35 11.51
CA ASP A 7 9.89 8.64 11.29
C ASP A 7 10.32 8.22 9.87
N THR A 8 9.79 7.09 9.38
CA THR A 8 10.07 6.62 8.01
C THR A 8 9.45 7.54 6.96
N ALA A 9 8.16 7.92 7.11
CA ALA A 9 7.51 8.84 6.18
C ALA A 9 8.18 10.23 6.16
N ALA A 10 8.65 10.69 7.31
CA ALA A 10 9.40 11.94 7.43
C ALA A 10 10.85 11.84 6.92
N GLY A 11 11.35 10.64 6.59
CA GLY A 11 12.73 10.42 6.16
C GLY A 11 13.77 10.58 7.27
N ILE A 12 13.36 10.45 8.55
CA ILE A 12 14.23 10.61 9.71
C ILE A 12 15.01 9.32 9.99
N LYS A 13 14.34 8.17 9.85
CA LYS A 13 14.90 6.83 10.10
C LYS A 13 14.55 5.86 8.98
N HIS A 14 15.21 4.71 8.99
CA HIS A 14 14.92 3.56 8.13
C HIS A 14 15.05 3.86 6.63
N MET A 15 15.80 4.88 6.27
CA MET A 15 16.02 5.21 4.86
C MET A 15 17.06 4.29 4.23
N PRO A 16 16.80 3.74 3.03
CA PRO A 16 17.77 2.90 2.34
C PRO A 16 18.99 3.70 1.90
N GLN A 17 20.16 3.05 1.90
CA GLN A 17 21.44 3.65 1.44
C GLN A 17 21.47 3.90 -0.06
N GLN A 18 20.61 3.21 -0.82
CA GLN A 18 20.44 3.42 -2.26
C GLN A 18 18.99 3.15 -2.68
N THR A 19 18.58 3.79 -3.77
CA THR A 19 17.23 3.61 -4.32
C THR A 19 17.10 2.23 -4.97
N TYR A 20 15.94 1.59 -4.79
CA TYR A 20 15.56 0.40 -5.55
C TYR A 20 15.20 0.80 -6.99
N HIS A 21 15.74 0.08 -7.95
CA HIS A 21 15.41 0.21 -9.36
C HIS A 21 14.88 -1.11 -9.88
N SER A 22 13.70 -1.08 -10.46
CA SER A 22 13.09 -2.27 -11.05
C SER A 22 13.81 -2.71 -12.31
N ASP A 23 13.96 -4.03 -12.48
CA ASP A 23 14.31 -4.60 -13.78
C ASP A 23 13.08 -4.57 -14.69
N LEU A 24 13.05 -3.63 -15.64
CA LEU A 24 11.92 -3.43 -16.53
C LEU A 24 11.63 -4.64 -17.45
N SER A 25 12.59 -5.56 -17.62
CA SER A 25 12.39 -6.79 -18.38
C SER A 25 11.31 -7.70 -17.74
N ILE A 26 11.12 -7.59 -16.42
CA ILE A 26 10.11 -8.32 -15.66
C ILE A 26 8.68 -7.99 -16.15
N PHE A 27 8.45 -6.79 -16.67
CA PHE A 27 7.15 -6.38 -17.18
C PHE A 27 6.82 -6.96 -18.57
N ARG A 28 7.74 -7.71 -19.21
CA ARG A 28 7.52 -8.42 -20.48
C ARG A 28 6.90 -7.53 -21.56
N ASN A 29 7.35 -6.28 -21.68
CA ASN A 29 6.84 -5.27 -22.62
C ASN A 29 5.34 -4.95 -22.47
N ASN A 30 4.72 -5.23 -21.33
CA ASN A 30 3.34 -4.79 -21.05
C ASN A 30 3.31 -3.27 -20.91
N GLN A 31 2.80 -2.59 -21.93
CA GLN A 31 2.82 -1.12 -22.00
C GLN A 31 1.96 -0.47 -20.91
N GLU A 32 0.85 -1.10 -20.51
CA GLU A 32 -0.04 -0.59 -19.46
C GLU A 32 0.68 -0.60 -18.10
N VAL A 33 1.42 -1.68 -17.80
CA VAL A 33 2.22 -1.80 -16.56
C VAL A 33 3.42 -0.86 -16.59
N LEU A 34 4.10 -0.72 -17.74
CA LEU A 34 5.22 0.23 -17.90
C LEU A 34 4.77 1.68 -17.75
N GLU A 35 3.59 2.04 -18.24
CA GLU A 35 3.02 3.38 -18.03
C GLU A 35 2.70 3.59 -16.54
N PHE A 36 2.08 2.61 -15.88
CA PHE A 36 1.84 2.66 -14.45
C PHE A 36 3.14 2.86 -13.67
N TYR A 37 4.16 2.04 -13.94
CA TYR A 37 5.47 2.12 -13.31
C TYR A 37 6.08 3.52 -13.41
N LYS A 38 6.08 4.15 -14.58
CA LYS A 38 6.64 5.49 -14.78
C LYS A 38 6.04 6.55 -13.86
N PHE A 39 4.74 6.47 -13.59
CA PHE A 39 4.07 7.38 -12.66
C PHE A 39 4.31 6.97 -11.22
N HIS A 40 4.20 5.68 -10.92
CA HIS A 40 4.39 5.15 -9.58
C HIS A 40 5.80 5.42 -9.05
N ASP A 41 6.82 5.12 -9.85
CA ASP A 41 8.23 5.38 -9.51
C ASP A 41 8.50 6.86 -9.24
N LYS A 42 7.93 7.76 -10.05
CA LYS A 42 8.07 9.22 -9.88
C LYS A 42 7.38 9.76 -8.62
N LEU A 43 6.30 9.11 -8.19
CA LEU A 43 5.47 9.58 -7.07
C LEU A 43 5.92 9.01 -5.71
N GLN A 44 6.93 8.14 -5.67
CA GLN A 44 7.42 7.52 -4.44
C GLN A 44 7.84 8.57 -3.41
N GLY A 45 7.39 8.36 -2.18
CA GLY A 45 7.89 9.09 -1.03
C GLY A 45 8.92 8.28 -0.23
N ASN A 46 9.19 8.72 0.97
CA ASN A 46 10.21 8.08 1.82
C ASN A 46 9.77 6.70 2.30
N PHE A 47 8.49 6.53 2.62
CA PHE A 47 7.99 5.24 3.07
C PHE A 47 8.05 4.19 1.94
N ASP A 48 7.68 4.56 0.71
CA ASP A 48 7.78 3.67 -0.44
C ASP A 48 9.22 3.22 -0.70
N LYS A 49 10.19 4.16 -0.65
CA LYS A 49 11.62 3.83 -0.80
C LYS A 49 12.08 2.80 0.22
N HIS A 50 11.62 2.94 1.47
CA HIS A 50 11.87 1.96 2.52
C HIS A 50 11.16 0.63 2.24
N PHE A 51 9.90 0.67 1.82
CA PHE A 51 9.07 -0.51 1.58
C PHE A 51 9.61 -1.35 0.42
N PHE A 52 9.91 -0.72 -0.71
CA PHE A 52 10.43 -1.40 -1.90
C PHE A 52 11.83 -1.99 -1.73
N THR A 53 12.63 -1.43 -0.83
CA THR A 53 13.93 -1.99 -0.44
C THR A 53 13.84 -3.05 0.67
N SER A 54 12.65 -3.30 1.18
CA SER A 54 12.40 -4.27 2.24
C SER A 54 11.78 -5.59 1.77
N ILE A 55 11.11 -5.58 0.61
CA ILE A 55 10.40 -6.73 0.06
C ILE A 55 10.75 -6.87 -1.43
N PRO A 56 11.38 -7.97 -1.84
CA PRO A 56 11.73 -8.20 -3.24
C PRO A 56 10.50 -8.17 -4.14
N TYR A 57 10.60 -7.50 -5.27
CA TYR A 57 9.59 -7.42 -6.34
C TYR A 57 8.25 -6.77 -5.96
N ILE A 58 8.12 -6.19 -4.78
CA ILE A 58 6.83 -5.58 -4.36
C ILE A 58 6.46 -4.39 -5.25
N LEU A 59 7.41 -3.57 -5.68
CA LEU A 59 7.18 -2.46 -6.61
C LEU A 59 6.57 -2.96 -7.94
N GLU A 60 7.14 -4.04 -8.49
CA GLU A 60 6.67 -4.63 -9.74
C GLU A 60 5.26 -5.21 -9.61
N GLU A 61 4.97 -5.87 -8.49
CA GLU A 61 3.64 -6.43 -8.23
C GLU A 61 2.61 -5.34 -7.96
N GLU A 62 2.96 -4.27 -7.26
CA GLU A 62 2.08 -3.11 -7.13
C GLU A 62 1.78 -2.45 -8.48
N CYS A 63 2.76 -2.37 -9.37
CA CYS A 63 2.55 -1.85 -10.73
C CYS A 63 1.60 -2.73 -11.56
N ARG A 64 1.74 -4.06 -11.46
CA ARG A 64 0.83 -5.01 -12.12
C ARG A 64 -0.57 -4.92 -11.53
N LEU A 65 -0.69 -4.90 -10.21
CA LEU A 65 -1.98 -4.77 -9.53
C LEU A 65 -2.66 -3.45 -9.87
N GLY A 66 -1.96 -2.32 -9.76
CA GLY A 66 -2.50 -1.00 -10.07
C GLY A 66 -2.96 -0.86 -11.53
N SER A 67 -2.16 -1.35 -12.47
CA SER A 67 -2.54 -1.41 -13.88
C SER A 67 -3.79 -2.29 -14.11
N THR A 68 -3.86 -3.45 -13.45
CA THR A 68 -5.01 -4.35 -13.53
C THR A 68 -6.28 -3.71 -12.95
N ILE A 69 -6.16 -3.00 -11.83
CA ILE A 69 -7.28 -2.26 -11.22
C ILE A 69 -7.80 -1.19 -12.17
N ILE A 70 -6.93 -0.40 -12.78
CA ILE A 70 -7.34 0.62 -13.76
C ILE A 70 -8.09 -0.02 -14.91
N LYS A 71 -7.55 -1.08 -15.50
CA LYS A 71 -8.16 -1.81 -16.61
C LYS A 71 -9.54 -2.35 -16.22
N TYR A 72 -9.65 -3.00 -15.07
CA TYR A 72 -10.90 -3.54 -14.56
C TYR A 72 -11.93 -2.45 -14.33
N LEU A 73 -11.60 -1.39 -13.58
CA LEU A 73 -12.54 -0.31 -13.28
C LEU A 73 -12.94 0.49 -14.53
N SER A 74 -12.04 0.63 -15.51
CA SER A 74 -12.31 1.33 -16.76
C SER A 74 -13.23 0.56 -17.71
N SER A 75 -13.43 -0.74 -17.50
CA SER A 75 -14.36 -1.55 -18.29
C SER A 75 -15.85 -1.27 -17.96
N PHE A 76 -16.12 -0.55 -16.88
CA PHE A 76 -17.48 -0.21 -16.46
C PHE A 76 -17.78 1.27 -16.67
N GLU A 77 -19.03 1.59 -16.94
CA GLU A 77 -19.48 2.98 -17.06
C GLU A 77 -19.53 3.72 -15.72
N GLY A 78 -19.49 5.05 -15.80
CA GLY A 78 -19.60 5.96 -14.66
C GLY A 78 -18.35 6.04 -13.79
N THR A 79 -18.42 6.86 -12.75
CA THR A 79 -17.32 7.06 -11.78
C THR A 79 -17.17 5.86 -10.86
N LYS A 80 -15.94 5.40 -10.69
CA LYS A 80 -15.56 4.29 -9.81
C LYS A 80 -14.80 4.79 -8.59
N TYR A 81 -14.92 4.07 -7.49
CA TYR A 81 -14.32 4.42 -6.21
C TYR A 81 -13.42 3.29 -5.72
N LEU A 82 -12.17 3.63 -5.45
CA LEU A 82 -11.17 2.73 -4.88
C LEU A 82 -10.80 3.21 -3.47
N TYR A 83 -10.71 2.29 -2.54
CA TYR A 83 -10.16 2.53 -1.21
C TYR A 83 -8.91 1.68 -0.98
N THR A 84 -7.81 2.30 -0.59
CA THR A 84 -6.59 1.61 -0.17
C THR A 84 -6.35 1.81 1.31
N LEU A 85 -6.34 0.71 2.06
CA LEU A 85 -6.07 0.68 3.50
C LEU A 85 -4.57 0.65 3.74
N GLY A 86 -4.09 1.50 4.65
CA GLY A 86 -2.77 1.38 5.26
C GLY A 86 -1.56 1.54 4.36
N THR A 87 -1.74 2.01 3.15
CA THR A 87 -0.67 2.21 2.17
C THR A 87 0.20 3.44 2.47
N ALA A 88 0.50 3.71 3.74
CA ALA A 88 1.29 4.86 4.18
C ALA A 88 0.97 6.15 3.38
N GLU A 89 1.81 6.53 2.42
CA GLU A 89 1.64 7.70 1.53
C GLU A 89 0.74 7.42 0.32
N ALA A 90 0.16 6.23 0.22
CA ALA A 90 -0.84 5.82 -0.77
C ALA A 90 -0.43 6.02 -2.23
N THR A 91 0.81 5.69 -2.58
CA THR A 91 1.36 5.97 -3.92
C THR A 91 0.64 5.21 -5.02
N MET A 92 0.25 3.94 -4.79
CA MET A 92 -0.58 3.20 -5.74
C MET A 92 -1.93 3.89 -5.97
N ALA A 93 -2.62 4.34 -4.91
CA ALA A 93 -3.89 5.06 -5.03
C ALA A 93 -3.74 6.40 -5.76
N ARG A 94 -2.67 7.16 -5.48
CA ARG A 94 -2.37 8.43 -6.17
C ARG A 94 -2.12 8.20 -7.66
N THR A 95 -1.34 7.18 -7.99
CA THR A 95 -1.06 6.78 -9.38
C THR A 95 -2.35 6.40 -10.12
N ILE A 96 -3.20 5.57 -9.49
CA ILE A 96 -4.51 5.19 -10.06
C ILE A 96 -5.40 6.42 -10.25
N GLY A 97 -5.44 7.34 -9.28
CA GLY A 97 -6.23 8.57 -9.38
C GLY A 97 -5.78 9.50 -10.50
N ILE A 98 -4.46 9.54 -10.80
CA ILE A 98 -3.91 10.31 -11.92
C ILE A 98 -4.25 9.63 -13.26
N LEU A 99 -3.92 8.35 -13.40
CA LEU A 99 -4.12 7.61 -14.65
C LEU A 99 -5.58 7.34 -14.96
N GLY A 100 -6.44 7.29 -13.94
CA GLY A 100 -7.89 7.15 -14.08
C GLY A 100 -8.61 8.38 -14.63
N LYS A 101 -7.92 9.52 -14.79
CA LYS A 101 -8.40 10.75 -15.48
C LYS A 101 -9.80 11.18 -15.05
N GLY A 102 -10.10 11.13 -13.75
CA GLY A 102 -11.39 11.51 -13.16
C GLY A 102 -12.47 10.43 -13.19
N LYS A 103 -12.30 9.34 -13.94
CA LYS A 103 -13.20 8.19 -13.90
C LYS A 103 -13.01 7.33 -12.66
N ILE A 104 -11.82 7.35 -12.07
CA ILE A 104 -11.51 6.62 -10.84
C ILE A 104 -11.17 7.64 -9.76
N LYS A 105 -11.94 7.64 -8.68
CA LYS A 105 -11.70 8.42 -7.47
C LYS A 105 -11.10 7.50 -6.41
N THR A 106 -10.02 7.92 -5.77
CA THR A 106 -9.32 7.10 -4.77
C THR A 106 -9.39 7.73 -3.39
N PHE A 107 -9.57 6.89 -2.38
CA PHE A 107 -9.53 7.25 -0.98
C PHE A 107 -8.48 6.43 -0.26
N SER A 108 -7.76 7.07 0.66
CA SER A 108 -6.77 6.41 1.52
C SER A 108 -6.83 6.97 2.92
N CYS A 109 -6.39 6.22 3.90
CA CYS A 109 -6.27 6.69 5.28
C CYS A 109 -5.06 6.09 5.98
N SER A 110 -4.53 6.84 6.93
CA SER A 110 -3.51 6.39 7.88
C SER A 110 -3.64 7.22 9.16
N PRO A 111 -3.35 6.67 10.35
CA PRO A 111 -3.35 7.45 11.58
C PRO A 111 -2.16 8.43 11.68
N THR A 112 -1.22 8.38 10.76
CA THR A 112 0.03 9.14 10.79
C THR A 112 -0.08 10.42 9.97
N LYS A 113 0.07 11.59 10.61
CA LYS A 113 0.03 12.89 9.94
C LYS A 113 1.12 13.04 8.87
N ALA A 114 2.31 12.51 9.12
CA ALA A 114 3.40 12.53 8.15
C ALA A 114 3.05 11.82 6.83
N ASN A 115 2.20 10.78 6.88
CA ASN A 115 1.72 10.11 5.67
C ASN A 115 0.78 11.01 4.84
N GLU A 116 -0.08 11.81 5.47
CA GLU A 116 -0.89 12.79 4.76
C GLU A 116 -0.02 13.87 4.11
N GLU A 117 0.97 14.36 4.84
CA GLU A 117 1.91 15.36 4.31
C GLU A 117 2.67 14.81 3.11
N ALA A 118 3.18 13.59 3.20
CA ALA A 118 3.86 12.90 2.10
C ALA A 118 2.91 12.65 0.90
N PHE A 119 1.65 12.28 1.16
CA PHE A 119 0.62 12.08 0.13
C PHE A 119 0.44 13.35 -0.75
N TYR A 120 0.37 14.52 -0.14
CA TYR A 120 0.20 15.78 -0.88
C TYR A 120 1.52 16.30 -1.48
N LEU A 121 2.64 16.17 -0.75
CA LEU A 121 3.95 16.66 -1.17
C LEU A 121 4.46 15.93 -2.43
N ASN A 122 4.30 14.62 -2.48
CA ASN A 122 4.83 13.79 -3.57
C ASN A 122 3.95 13.80 -4.83
N GLY A 123 2.88 14.60 -4.83
CA GLY A 123 2.01 14.79 -5.99
C GLY A 123 0.80 13.86 -5.99
N THR A 124 -0.35 14.44 -6.24
CA THR A 124 -1.63 13.75 -6.31
C THR A 124 -2.57 14.44 -7.31
N SER A 125 -3.66 13.77 -7.69
CA SER A 125 -4.72 14.38 -8.47
C SER A 125 -5.83 14.92 -7.55
N GLY A 126 -6.67 15.82 -8.07
CA GLY A 126 -7.90 16.24 -7.37
C GLY A 126 -8.89 15.11 -7.09
N HIS A 127 -8.68 13.96 -7.73
CA HIS A 127 -9.51 12.76 -7.63
C HIS A 127 -9.07 11.80 -6.52
N SER A 128 -7.91 12.03 -5.91
CA SER A 128 -7.39 11.25 -4.79
C SER A 128 -7.55 12.04 -3.49
N LYS A 129 -8.06 11.39 -2.45
CA LYS A 129 -8.29 12.00 -1.13
C LYS A 129 -7.65 11.15 -0.05
N PHE A 130 -7.17 11.82 0.98
CA PHE A 130 -6.56 11.20 2.15
C PHE A 130 -7.23 11.68 3.44
N MET A 131 -7.28 10.83 4.46
CA MET A 131 -7.77 11.17 5.78
C MET A 131 -6.81 10.65 6.87
N VAL A 132 -6.46 11.49 7.81
CA VAL A 132 -5.68 11.09 8.99
C VAL A 132 -6.61 10.44 10.00
N ALA A 133 -6.72 9.13 9.92
CA ALA A 133 -7.45 8.29 10.86
C ALA A 133 -7.08 6.80 10.63
N PRO A 134 -7.17 5.95 11.65
CA PRO A 134 -7.10 4.51 11.44
C PRO A 134 -8.36 4.04 10.69
N TYR A 135 -8.25 2.94 9.93
CA TYR A 135 -9.33 2.49 9.03
C TYR A 135 -10.66 2.21 9.75
N TYR A 136 -10.62 1.80 11.02
CA TYR A 136 -11.82 1.48 11.81
C TYR A 136 -12.57 2.73 12.32
N GLU A 137 -11.98 3.91 12.22
CA GLU A 137 -12.65 5.19 12.51
C GLU A 137 -13.26 5.84 11.26
N ILE A 138 -12.95 5.32 10.07
CA ILE A 138 -13.51 5.83 8.83
C ILE A 138 -15.00 5.47 8.72
N THR A 139 -15.85 6.47 8.62
CA THR A 139 -17.30 6.31 8.44
C THR A 139 -17.72 6.65 7.01
N ASN A 140 -18.91 6.20 6.61
CA ASN A 140 -19.48 6.61 5.32
C ASN A 140 -19.75 8.12 5.26
N GLU A 141 -20.04 8.76 6.38
CA GLU A 141 -20.20 10.20 6.47
C GLU A 141 -18.90 10.94 6.13
N ASN A 142 -17.76 10.47 6.67
CA ASN A 142 -16.46 11.03 6.33
C ASN A 142 -16.19 10.95 4.83
N ILE A 143 -16.48 9.80 4.21
CA ILE A 143 -16.25 9.58 2.80
C ILE A 143 -17.20 10.45 1.95
N ASN A 144 -18.47 10.54 2.32
CA ASN A 144 -19.47 11.36 1.61
C ASN A 144 -19.13 12.87 1.64
N ARG A 145 -18.48 13.37 2.69
CA ARG A 145 -17.98 14.75 2.73
C ARG A 145 -16.90 15.00 1.67
N LEU A 146 -16.06 13.99 1.38
CA LEU A 146 -15.01 14.08 0.38
C LEU A 146 -15.50 13.77 -1.04
N PHE A 147 -16.49 12.89 -1.14
CA PHE A 147 -17.09 12.44 -2.39
C PHE A 147 -18.64 12.42 -2.25
N PRO A 148 -19.33 13.54 -2.53
CA PRO A 148 -20.80 13.63 -2.33
C PRO A 148 -21.62 12.59 -3.11
N GLU A 149 -21.10 12.08 -4.22
CA GLU A 149 -21.76 11.07 -5.08
C GLU A 149 -21.43 9.62 -4.71
N TYR A 150 -20.62 9.42 -3.64
CA TYR A 150 -20.19 8.09 -3.20
C TYR A 150 -21.39 7.23 -2.74
N LYS A 151 -21.43 5.98 -3.23
CA LYS A 151 -22.45 4.97 -2.86
C LYS A 151 -21.83 3.63 -2.44
N GLY A 152 -20.56 3.62 -2.13
CA GLY A 152 -19.77 2.44 -1.84
C GLY A 152 -18.54 2.36 -2.74
N PHE A 153 -17.53 1.62 -2.28
CA PHE A 153 -16.33 1.37 -3.09
C PHE A 153 -16.56 0.22 -4.08
N ASP A 154 -16.05 0.38 -5.28
CA ASP A 154 -16.00 -0.70 -6.28
C ASP A 154 -14.89 -1.69 -5.94
N ILE A 155 -13.76 -1.19 -5.43
CA ILE A 155 -12.65 -2.02 -4.94
C ILE A 155 -12.13 -1.44 -3.61
N ILE A 156 -11.78 -2.34 -2.71
CA ILE A 156 -11.01 -2.02 -1.50
C ILE A 156 -9.73 -2.87 -1.54
N ILE A 157 -8.57 -2.24 -1.42
CA ILE A 157 -7.28 -2.92 -1.26
C ILE A 157 -6.84 -2.79 0.19
N GLU A 158 -6.70 -3.91 0.84
CA GLU A 158 -6.02 -4.04 2.10
C GLU A 158 -4.54 -4.30 1.80
N ASP A 159 -3.66 -3.47 2.32
CA ASP A 159 -2.23 -3.57 2.11
C ASP A 159 -1.52 -3.59 3.46
N THR A 160 -1.23 -4.79 3.92
CA THR A 160 -0.48 -5.08 5.15
C THR A 160 -0.97 -4.35 6.41
N THR A 161 -2.20 -3.85 6.39
CA THR A 161 -2.78 -3.03 7.46
C THR A 161 -3.33 -3.85 8.61
N PHE A 162 -4.07 -4.91 8.31
CA PHE A 162 -4.77 -5.67 9.33
C PHE A 162 -3.80 -6.27 10.35
N GLN A 163 -2.66 -6.73 9.92
CA GLN A 163 -1.60 -7.28 10.79
C GLN A 163 -1.02 -6.26 11.77
N MET A 164 -1.23 -4.96 11.54
CA MET A 164 -0.78 -3.89 12.44
C MET A 164 -1.74 -3.63 13.62
N TYR A 165 -2.94 -4.22 13.60
CA TYR A 165 -3.96 -3.94 14.60
C TYR A 165 -4.37 -5.17 15.42
N SER A 166 -4.64 -6.30 14.79
CA SER A 166 -4.98 -7.56 15.47
C SER A 166 -4.95 -8.74 14.50
N ASN A 167 -5.09 -9.96 15.05
CA ASN A 167 -5.24 -11.20 14.27
C ASN A 167 -6.72 -11.53 13.95
N GLU A 168 -7.67 -10.69 14.35
CA GLU A 168 -9.11 -10.95 14.14
C GLU A 168 -9.57 -10.63 12.70
N ARG A 169 -8.97 -11.29 11.71
CA ARG A 169 -9.20 -11.02 10.27
C ARG A 169 -10.67 -11.00 9.88
N SER A 170 -11.46 -11.95 10.39
CA SER A 170 -12.91 -12.02 10.11
C SER A 170 -13.67 -10.77 10.54
N LYS A 171 -13.33 -10.19 11.70
CA LYS A 171 -13.93 -8.94 12.18
C LYS A 171 -13.49 -7.74 11.36
N GLN A 172 -12.20 -7.69 11.02
CA GLN A 172 -11.63 -6.63 10.19
C GLN A 172 -12.25 -6.62 8.80
N ILE A 173 -12.34 -7.78 8.15
CA ILE A 173 -13.00 -7.95 6.84
C ILE A 173 -14.48 -7.55 6.92
N ALA A 174 -15.22 -8.04 7.93
CA ALA A 174 -16.64 -7.72 8.12
C ALA A 174 -16.86 -6.21 8.33
N PHE A 175 -15.94 -5.51 8.99
CA PHE A 175 -16.00 -4.07 9.17
C PHE A 175 -15.81 -3.33 7.84
N VAL A 176 -14.77 -3.68 7.09
CA VAL A 176 -14.41 -3.01 5.84
C VAL A 176 -15.43 -3.31 4.74
N LYS A 177 -15.95 -4.54 4.68
CA LYS A 177 -16.98 -4.98 3.72
C LYS A 177 -18.23 -4.07 3.73
N LYS A 178 -18.58 -3.46 4.86
CA LYS A 178 -19.72 -2.54 4.97
C LYS A 178 -19.59 -1.28 4.11
N LYS A 179 -18.39 -0.97 3.62
CA LYS A 179 -18.09 0.18 2.75
C LYS A 179 -18.06 -0.21 1.27
N LEU A 180 -18.12 -1.50 0.98
CA LEU A 180 -18.06 -2.03 -0.36
C LEU A 180 -19.45 -1.99 -1.01
N LYS A 181 -19.54 -1.79 -2.31
CA LYS A 181 -20.74 -2.04 -3.09
C LYS A 181 -21.09 -3.53 -3.05
N HIS A 182 -22.35 -3.87 -3.40
CA HIS A 182 -22.80 -5.26 -3.38
C HIS A 182 -21.94 -6.20 -4.24
N ASP A 183 -21.51 -5.72 -5.39
CA ASP A 183 -20.67 -6.41 -6.39
C ASP A 183 -19.19 -5.98 -6.34
N GLY A 184 -18.80 -5.26 -5.29
CA GLY A 184 -17.44 -4.79 -5.11
C GLY A 184 -16.48 -5.89 -4.69
N ILE A 185 -15.18 -5.65 -4.86
CA ILE A 185 -14.09 -6.60 -4.62
C ILE A 185 -13.19 -6.10 -3.48
N ILE A 186 -12.72 -7.02 -2.64
CA ILE A 186 -11.62 -6.77 -1.69
C ILE A 186 -10.40 -7.54 -2.18
N GLY A 187 -9.29 -6.83 -2.41
CA GLY A 187 -7.98 -7.41 -2.64
C GLY A 187 -7.11 -7.30 -1.39
N PHE A 188 -6.26 -8.31 -1.18
CA PHE A 188 -5.36 -8.37 -0.03
C PHE A 188 -3.91 -8.44 -0.49
N ILE A 189 -3.06 -7.62 0.13
CA ILE A 189 -1.60 -7.72 0.11
C ILE A 189 -1.21 -7.94 1.57
N GLU A 190 -0.99 -9.19 1.95
CA GLU A 190 -0.75 -9.58 3.35
C GLU A 190 0.50 -10.45 3.47
N LYS A 191 1.12 -10.40 4.61
CA LYS A 191 2.20 -11.30 4.98
C LYS A 191 1.59 -12.53 5.67
N PHE A 192 1.69 -13.68 5.01
CA PHE A 192 1.23 -14.96 5.55
C PHE A 192 2.39 -15.77 6.11
N THR A 193 2.12 -16.56 7.14
CA THR A 193 3.01 -17.63 7.60
C THR A 193 2.93 -18.82 6.63
N LEU A 194 3.96 -19.64 6.60
CA LEU A 194 3.91 -20.94 5.95
C LEU A 194 3.63 -22.02 7.00
N GLU A 195 2.98 -23.09 6.59
CA GLU A 195 2.79 -24.29 7.45
C GLU A 195 4.13 -24.85 7.91
N ASP A 196 5.12 -24.88 7.03
CA ASP A 196 6.51 -25.22 7.38
C ASP A 196 7.21 -24.00 7.97
N GLY A 197 7.27 -23.95 9.31
CA GLY A 197 7.99 -22.87 10.03
C GLY A 197 9.48 -22.81 9.77
N ILE A 198 10.13 -23.93 9.39
CA ILE A 198 11.57 -23.95 9.02
C ILE A 198 11.75 -23.27 7.69
N GLU A 199 10.94 -23.61 6.68
CA GLU A 199 10.97 -22.97 5.37
C GLU A 199 10.65 -21.48 5.48
N TYR A 200 9.65 -21.10 6.26
CA TYR A 200 9.32 -19.70 6.52
C TYR A 200 10.53 -18.93 7.06
N LYS A 201 11.19 -19.48 8.08
CA LYS A 201 12.38 -18.85 8.67
C LYS A 201 13.53 -18.71 7.66
N LEU A 202 13.80 -19.75 6.87
CA LEU A 202 14.84 -19.71 5.84
C LEU A 202 14.55 -18.63 4.78
N ARG A 203 13.29 -18.49 4.34
CA ARG A 203 12.89 -17.45 3.38
C ARG A 203 13.07 -16.04 3.95
N GLU A 204 12.71 -15.82 5.22
CA GLU A 204 12.93 -14.53 5.89
C GLU A 204 14.43 -14.22 6.04
N GLU A 205 15.25 -15.22 6.40
CA GLU A 205 16.71 -15.07 6.46
C GLU A 205 17.31 -14.76 5.08
N GLN A 206 16.90 -15.45 4.03
CA GLN A 206 17.35 -15.18 2.67
C GLN A 206 16.97 -13.77 2.21
N LYS A 207 15.76 -13.33 2.48
CA LYS A 207 15.30 -11.96 2.19
C LYS A 207 16.20 -10.92 2.88
N ASP A 208 16.51 -11.13 4.15
CA ASP A 208 17.38 -10.22 4.90
C ASP A 208 18.82 -10.23 4.36
N LEU A 209 19.39 -11.42 4.14
CA LEU A 209 20.79 -11.58 3.75
C LEU A 209 21.09 -11.26 2.28
N LEU A 210 20.17 -11.57 1.36
CA LEU A 210 20.42 -11.46 -0.07
C LEU A 210 19.78 -10.22 -0.69
N PHE A 211 18.73 -9.68 -0.08
CA PHE A 211 18.02 -8.51 -0.62
C PHE A 211 18.18 -7.27 0.25
N LYS A 212 17.73 -7.29 1.52
CA LYS A 212 17.79 -6.08 2.36
C LYS A 212 19.19 -5.57 2.61
N ARG A 213 20.19 -6.45 2.70
CA ARG A 213 21.60 -6.05 2.86
C ARG A 213 22.17 -5.24 1.69
N LEU A 214 21.49 -5.23 0.56
CA LEU A 214 21.85 -4.33 -0.55
C LEU A 214 21.52 -2.86 -0.22
N TYR A 215 20.61 -2.62 0.73
CA TYR A 215 20.05 -1.31 1.02
C TYR A 215 20.25 -0.86 2.46
N PHE A 216 20.44 -1.77 3.40
CA PHE A 216 20.51 -1.53 4.84
C PHE A 216 21.69 -2.25 5.45
N THR A 217 22.22 -1.69 6.54
CA THR A 217 23.18 -2.39 7.42
C THR A 217 22.48 -3.52 8.17
N ASN A 218 23.30 -4.43 8.74
CA ASN A 218 22.75 -5.50 9.59
C ASN A 218 22.03 -4.94 10.83
N GLU A 219 22.55 -3.86 11.41
CA GLU A 219 21.98 -3.21 12.58
C GLU A 219 20.58 -2.65 12.24
N GLU A 220 20.44 -1.90 11.16
CA GLU A 220 19.16 -1.38 10.70
C GLU A 220 18.12 -2.49 10.39
N ILE A 221 18.56 -3.62 9.84
CA ILE A 221 17.67 -4.79 9.60
C ILE A 221 17.19 -5.38 10.93
N GLN A 222 18.06 -5.50 11.93
CA GLN A 222 17.69 -6.03 13.24
C GLN A 222 16.81 -5.06 14.03
N ASP A 223 17.09 -3.77 13.97
CA ASP A 223 16.27 -2.73 14.60
C ASP A 223 14.84 -2.76 14.02
N LYS A 224 14.70 -2.78 12.69
CA LYS A 224 13.39 -2.94 12.06
C LYS A 224 12.68 -4.22 12.49
N ARG A 225 13.41 -5.34 12.59
CA ARG A 225 12.83 -6.61 13.04
C ARG A 225 12.28 -6.49 14.46
N SER A 226 13.00 -5.84 15.37
CA SER A 226 12.57 -5.66 16.75
C SER A 226 11.44 -4.63 16.89
N GLU A 227 11.47 -3.53 16.14
CA GLU A 227 10.49 -2.44 16.25
C GLU A 227 9.13 -2.79 15.63
N ILE A 228 9.11 -3.58 14.56
CA ILE A 228 7.91 -3.80 13.75
C ILE A 228 7.61 -5.29 13.51
N LEU A 229 8.55 -6.04 12.93
CA LEU A 229 8.24 -7.38 12.41
C LEU A 229 7.85 -8.38 13.49
N ASN A 230 8.43 -8.26 14.68
CA ASN A 230 8.10 -9.11 15.83
C ASN A 230 6.77 -8.73 16.50
N THR A 231 6.19 -7.59 16.14
CA THR A 231 4.94 -7.08 16.73
C THR A 231 3.75 -7.20 15.77
N MET A 232 4.00 -7.63 14.53
CA MET A 232 2.96 -7.81 13.53
C MET A 232 2.26 -9.16 13.72
N ASP A 233 0.94 -9.13 13.68
CA ASP A 233 0.12 -10.34 13.63
C ASP A 233 0.05 -10.86 12.20
N THR A 234 0.81 -11.91 11.90
CA THR A 234 0.73 -12.56 10.59
C THR A 234 -0.57 -13.34 10.46
N GLY A 235 -1.20 -13.30 9.28
CA GLY A 235 -2.36 -14.12 8.96
C GLY A 235 -2.00 -15.62 8.90
N GLU A 236 -2.92 -16.49 9.32
CA GLU A 236 -2.86 -17.94 9.15
C GLU A 236 -3.59 -18.36 7.86
#